data_9ce2c3eb8b61a8ab1385b3c3da8f9ee9
#
_entry.id   9ce2c3eb8b61a8ab1385b3c3da8f9ee9
#
_cell.length_a   1.000
_cell.length_b   1.000
_cell.length_c   1.000
_cell.angle_alpha   90.00
_cell.angle_beta   90.00
_cell.angle_gamma   90.00
#
_symmetry.space_group_name_H-M   'P 1'
#
loop_
_entity.id
_entity.type
_entity.pdbx_description
1 polymer ?
#
loop_
_entity_poly.entity_id
_entity_poly.type
_entity_poly.pdbx_seq_one_letter_code
_entity_poly.pdbx_strand_id
1 'polypeptide(L)'
;MTDAAISLSFPARQGYAIFLRTAVSGAAAAYDLPLDALEDLREAALEAFFALTESADEGAQALCDIYRAQADQVTLSLRLGGRAGVPGPEDNADITRAVLLPLVNQAQVFYDARGCTGVRMTLRVG
;
A
#
# COMPACT_ATOMS: atom_id res chain seq x y z
N MET A 1 -8.24 8.78 18.61
CA MET A 1 -6.79 8.99 18.45
C MET A 1 -6.21 7.89 17.57
N THR A 2 -5.40 8.26 16.61
CA THR A 2 -4.73 7.34 15.72
C THR A 2 -3.51 6.74 16.41
N ASP A 3 -3.27 5.45 16.26
CA ASP A 3 -2.01 4.84 16.68
C ASP A 3 -0.85 5.47 15.91
N ALA A 4 0.34 5.46 16.47
CA ALA A 4 1.52 5.98 15.81
C ALA A 4 1.75 5.26 14.48
N ALA A 5 2.00 6.02 13.43
CA ALA A 5 2.27 5.46 12.11
C ALA A 5 3.64 4.79 12.09
N ILE A 6 3.72 3.69 11.35
CA ILE A 6 4.99 3.09 10.96
C ILE A 6 5.32 3.64 9.59
N SER A 7 6.45 4.33 9.49
CA SER A 7 6.84 4.96 8.23
C SER A 7 8.21 4.45 7.81
N LEU A 8 8.35 4.15 6.53
CA LEU A 8 9.64 3.78 5.97
C LEU A 8 9.74 4.25 4.52
N SER A 9 10.99 4.37 4.07
CA SER A 9 11.29 4.76 2.70
C SER A 9 12.39 3.84 2.18
N PHE A 10 12.25 3.42 0.93
CA PHE A 10 13.19 2.50 0.30
C PHE A 10 13.13 2.67 -1.22
N PRO A 11 14.15 2.22 -1.96
CA PRO A 11 14.15 2.36 -3.42
C PRO A 11 12.93 1.68 -4.06
N ALA A 12 12.30 2.36 -5.00
CA ALA A 12 11.13 1.87 -5.72
C ALA A 12 11.52 0.89 -6.82
N ARG A 13 12.13 -0.22 -6.43
CA ARG A 13 12.56 -1.30 -7.33
C ARG A 13 12.16 -2.64 -6.73
N GLN A 14 11.79 -3.58 -7.57
CA GLN A 14 11.21 -4.86 -7.14
C GLN A 14 12.10 -5.63 -6.16
N GLY A 15 13.43 -5.54 -6.30
CA GLY A 15 14.35 -6.20 -5.38
C GLY A 15 14.24 -5.74 -3.93
N TYR A 16 13.60 -4.59 -3.68
CA TYR A 16 13.41 -4.04 -2.34
C TYR A 16 12.05 -4.39 -1.73
N ALA A 17 11.26 -5.22 -2.38
CA ALA A 17 9.96 -5.65 -1.87
C ALA A 17 10.06 -6.33 -0.51
N ILE A 18 11.21 -6.91 -0.17
CA ILE A 18 11.45 -7.55 1.13
C ILE A 18 11.26 -6.57 2.30
N PHE A 19 11.62 -5.30 2.12
CA PHE A 19 11.46 -4.29 3.17
C PHE A 19 9.98 -4.03 3.45
N LEU A 20 9.17 -3.99 2.38
CA LEU A 20 7.73 -3.80 2.52
C LEU A 20 7.08 -5.01 3.20
N ARG A 21 7.45 -6.23 2.80
CA ARG A 21 6.95 -7.46 3.42
C ARG A 21 7.26 -7.51 4.90
N THR A 22 8.49 -7.13 5.27
CA THR A 22 8.93 -7.10 6.67
C THR A 22 8.16 -6.06 7.47
N ALA A 23 7.95 -4.87 6.89
CA ALA A 23 7.19 -3.82 7.55
C ALA A 23 5.74 -4.23 7.81
N VAL A 24 5.10 -4.87 6.83
CA VAL A 24 3.72 -5.37 6.99
C VAL A 24 3.66 -6.44 8.08
N SER A 25 4.63 -7.36 8.09
CA SER A 25 4.69 -8.41 9.13
C SER A 25 4.89 -7.80 10.51
N GLY A 26 5.76 -6.80 10.63
CA GLY A 26 5.99 -6.09 11.88
C GLY A 26 4.75 -5.35 12.36
N ALA A 27 4.06 -4.67 11.45
CA ALA A 27 2.81 -3.96 11.77
C ALA A 27 1.73 -4.94 12.22
N ALA A 28 1.60 -6.09 11.54
CA ALA A 28 0.63 -7.10 11.92
C ALA A 28 0.87 -7.62 13.34
N ALA A 29 2.13 -7.82 13.70
CA ALA A 29 2.47 -8.22 15.06
C ALA A 29 2.15 -7.11 16.08
N ALA A 30 2.51 -5.87 15.76
CA ALA A 30 2.27 -4.73 16.64
C ALA A 30 0.79 -4.43 16.83
N TYR A 31 -0.02 -4.64 15.80
CA TYR A 31 -1.47 -4.38 15.83
C TYR A 31 -2.29 -5.64 16.17
N ASP A 32 -1.61 -6.74 16.43
CA ASP A 32 -2.25 -8.00 16.81
C ASP A 32 -3.25 -8.48 15.75
N LEU A 33 -2.86 -8.43 14.48
CA LEU A 33 -3.71 -8.85 13.38
C LEU A 33 -3.76 -10.37 13.26
N PRO A 34 -4.92 -10.96 12.92
CA PRO A 34 -4.99 -12.39 12.63
C PRO A 34 -4.20 -12.75 11.37
N LEU A 35 -3.84 -14.01 11.24
CA LEU A 35 -2.95 -14.49 10.17
C LEU A 35 -3.52 -14.22 8.78
N ASP A 36 -4.82 -14.43 8.58
CA ASP A 36 -5.44 -14.17 7.28
C ASP A 36 -5.40 -12.69 6.90
N ALA A 37 -5.57 -11.79 7.87
CA ALA A 37 -5.43 -10.35 7.63
C ALA A 37 -3.99 -9.99 7.26
N LEU A 38 -3.01 -10.58 7.93
CA LEU A 38 -1.60 -10.39 7.58
C LEU A 38 -1.32 -10.84 6.15
N GLU A 39 -1.80 -12.01 5.76
CA GLU A 39 -1.57 -12.56 4.43
C GLU A 39 -2.19 -11.68 3.34
N ASP A 40 -3.44 -11.25 3.54
CA ASP A 40 -4.13 -10.39 2.59
C ASP A 40 -3.44 -9.03 2.47
N LEU A 41 -3.08 -8.41 3.59
CA LEU A 41 -2.42 -7.12 3.58
C LEU A 41 -1.05 -7.20 2.91
N ARG A 42 -0.30 -8.27 3.18
CA ARG A 42 1.02 -8.48 2.58
C ARG A 42 0.91 -8.64 1.06
N GLU A 43 -0.03 -9.45 0.60
CA GLU A 43 -0.24 -9.66 -0.83
C GLU A 43 -0.69 -8.37 -1.52
N ALA A 44 -1.64 -7.64 -0.92
CA ALA A 44 -2.09 -6.36 -1.45
C ALA A 44 -0.96 -5.34 -1.52
N ALA A 45 -0.12 -5.27 -0.48
CA ALA A 45 1.02 -4.35 -0.46
C ALA A 45 2.00 -4.65 -1.59
N LEU A 46 2.27 -5.93 -1.85
CA LEU A 46 3.18 -6.33 -2.94
C LEU A 46 2.60 -5.98 -4.32
N GLU A 47 1.32 -6.22 -4.54
CA GLU A 47 0.66 -5.85 -5.79
C GLU A 47 0.72 -4.34 -6.01
N ALA A 48 0.44 -3.55 -4.97
CA ALA A 48 0.53 -2.10 -5.03
C ALA A 48 1.96 -1.65 -5.34
N PHE A 49 2.96 -2.26 -4.71
CA PHE A 49 4.35 -1.92 -4.93
C PHE A 49 4.78 -2.20 -6.38
N PHE A 50 4.37 -3.33 -6.93
CA PHE A 50 4.68 -3.66 -8.33
C PHE A 50 4.06 -2.63 -9.29
N ALA A 51 2.84 -2.18 -9.02
CA ALA A 51 2.23 -1.12 -9.82
C ALA A 51 3.04 0.18 -9.77
N LEU A 52 3.56 0.54 -8.58
CA LEU A 52 4.41 1.72 -8.44
C LEU A 52 5.72 1.57 -9.22
N THR A 53 6.36 0.41 -9.15
CA THR A 53 7.66 0.21 -9.80
C THR A 53 7.58 0.32 -11.31
N GLU A 54 6.42 0.01 -11.90
CA GLU A 54 6.23 0.14 -13.35
C GLU A 54 6.36 1.57 -13.85
N SER A 55 6.03 2.56 -13.02
CA SER A 55 6.08 3.96 -13.40
C SER A 55 7.22 4.73 -12.73
N ALA A 56 8.02 4.06 -11.91
CA ALA A 56 9.06 4.71 -11.12
C ALA A 56 10.27 5.06 -11.98
N ASP A 57 10.80 6.26 -11.77
CA ASP A 57 12.07 6.67 -12.37
C ASP A 57 13.24 5.97 -11.67
N GLU A 58 14.37 5.90 -12.34
CA GLU A 58 15.60 5.45 -11.73
C GLU A 58 15.93 6.35 -10.53
N GLY A 59 16.23 5.74 -9.40
CA GLY A 59 16.51 6.49 -8.17
C GLY A 59 15.28 6.91 -7.38
N ALA A 60 14.07 6.60 -7.86
CA ALA A 60 12.84 6.93 -7.13
C ALA A 60 12.77 6.17 -5.81
N GLN A 61 12.20 6.83 -4.80
CA GLN A 61 11.95 6.24 -3.49
C GLN A 61 10.47 5.94 -3.33
N ALA A 62 10.18 4.78 -2.73
CA ALA A 62 8.84 4.45 -2.28
C ALA A 62 8.70 4.87 -0.81
N LEU A 63 7.62 5.55 -0.50
CA LEU A 63 7.30 6.00 0.85
C LEU A 63 6.10 5.20 1.33
N CYS A 64 6.24 4.50 2.45
CA CYS A 64 5.21 3.63 2.99
C CYS A 64 4.82 4.08 4.39
N ASP A 65 3.53 4.25 4.62
CA ASP A 65 2.97 4.51 5.95
C ASP A 65 1.94 3.44 6.27
N ILE A 66 2.04 2.85 7.46
CA ILE A 66 1.08 1.88 7.96
C ILE A 66 0.57 2.41 9.29
N TYR A 67 -0.75 2.54 9.44
CA TYR A 67 -1.34 3.07 10.66
C TYR A 67 -2.73 2.50 10.90
N ARG A 68 -3.18 2.63 12.13
CA ARG A 68 -4.51 2.17 12.54
C ARG A 68 -5.30 3.36 13.07
N ALA A 69 -6.18 3.91 12.22
CA ALA A 69 -7.01 5.05 12.57
C ALA A 69 -8.15 4.66 13.52
N GLN A 70 -8.64 3.42 13.41
CA GLN A 70 -9.67 2.85 14.25
C GLN A 70 -9.26 1.44 14.67
N ALA A 71 -9.83 0.95 15.78
CA ALA A 71 -9.45 -0.33 16.36
C ALA A 71 -9.61 -1.52 15.38
N ASP A 72 -10.58 -1.42 14.46
CA ASP A 72 -10.90 -2.49 13.52
C ASP A 72 -10.39 -2.25 12.10
N GLN A 73 -9.52 -1.24 11.91
CA GLN A 73 -9.04 -0.90 10.56
C GLN A 73 -7.54 -0.67 10.57
N VAL A 74 -6.88 -1.16 9.52
CA VAL A 74 -5.48 -0.86 9.23
C VAL A 74 -5.41 -0.23 7.85
N THR A 75 -4.70 0.89 7.75
CA THR A 75 -4.48 1.57 6.47
C THR A 75 -3.00 1.50 6.11
N LEU A 76 -2.73 1.15 4.86
CA LEU A 76 -1.40 1.17 4.27
C LEU A 76 -1.43 2.14 3.10
N SER A 77 -0.53 3.12 3.13
CA SER A 77 -0.36 4.09 2.07
C SER A 77 1.03 3.92 1.48
N LEU A 78 1.11 3.79 0.17
CA LEU A 78 2.36 3.60 -0.55
C LEU A 78 2.39 4.59 -1.71
N ARG A 79 3.47 5.37 -1.83
CA ARG A 79 3.58 6.38 -2.88
C ARG A 79 5.01 6.59 -3.32
N LEU A 80 5.16 7.13 -4.52
CA LEU A 80 6.47 7.55 -5.03
C LEU A 80 6.80 8.94 -4.49
N GLY A 81 8.01 9.11 -3.96
CA GLY A 81 8.48 10.39 -3.49
C GLY A 81 8.58 11.40 -4.62
N GLY A 82 8.15 12.64 -4.36
CA GLY A 82 8.28 13.73 -5.32
C GLY A 82 7.28 13.72 -6.46
N ARG A 83 6.32 12.80 -6.46
CA ARG A 83 5.27 12.74 -7.50
C ARG A 83 3.91 12.73 -6.84
N ALA A 84 3.10 13.73 -7.19
CA ALA A 84 1.72 13.80 -6.74
C ALA A 84 0.81 13.32 -7.87
N GLY A 85 -0.14 12.46 -7.52
CA GLY A 85 -1.13 11.94 -8.45
C GLY A 85 -2.53 12.32 -8.05
N VAL A 86 -3.47 12.08 -8.94
CA VAL A 86 -4.90 12.24 -8.68
C VAL A 86 -5.57 10.87 -8.60
N PRO A 87 -6.66 10.74 -7.85
CA PRO A 87 -7.37 9.47 -7.77
C PRO A 87 -7.81 8.98 -9.14
N GLY A 88 -7.60 7.69 -9.40
CA GLY A 88 -8.11 7.03 -10.57
C GLY A 88 -9.61 6.70 -10.45
N PRO A 89 -10.18 6.12 -11.51
CA PRO A 89 -11.60 5.76 -11.48
C PRO A 89 -11.90 4.69 -10.43
N GLU A 90 -13.07 4.77 -9.83
CA GLU A 90 -13.55 3.80 -8.84
C GLU A 90 -14.36 2.67 -9.46
N ASP A 91 -14.41 2.58 -10.77
CA ASP A 91 -15.08 1.49 -11.48
C ASP A 91 -14.11 0.35 -11.78
N ASN A 92 -14.62 -0.68 -12.45
CA ASN A 92 -13.83 -1.87 -12.77
C ASN A 92 -12.83 -1.66 -13.92
N ALA A 93 -12.72 -0.44 -14.45
CA ALA A 93 -11.76 -0.14 -15.50
C ALA A 93 -10.32 -0.03 -14.96
N ASP A 94 -10.15 0.21 -13.67
CA ASP A 94 -8.83 0.25 -13.03
C ASP A 94 -8.40 -1.15 -12.64
N ILE A 95 -7.52 -1.75 -13.44
CA ILE A 95 -7.03 -3.11 -13.21
C ILE A 95 -6.28 -3.23 -11.90
N THR A 96 -5.45 -2.25 -11.56
CA THR A 96 -4.71 -2.27 -10.28
C THR A 96 -5.66 -2.29 -9.10
N ARG A 97 -6.65 -1.42 -9.11
CA ARG A 97 -7.66 -1.38 -8.05
C ARG A 97 -8.46 -2.68 -7.98
N ALA A 98 -8.83 -3.23 -9.14
CA ALA A 98 -9.60 -4.47 -9.23
C ALA A 98 -8.85 -5.67 -8.62
N VAL A 99 -7.53 -5.72 -8.75
CA VAL A 99 -6.70 -6.77 -8.16
C VAL A 99 -6.67 -6.65 -6.64
N LEU A 100 -6.72 -5.44 -6.10
CA LEU A 100 -6.61 -5.18 -4.66
C LEU A 100 -7.92 -5.43 -3.90
N LEU A 101 -9.06 -5.18 -4.53
CA LEU A 101 -10.35 -5.25 -3.84
C LEU A 101 -10.71 -6.61 -3.23
N PRO A 102 -10.31 -7.76 -3.79
CA PRO A 102 -10.52 -9.05 -3.12
C PRO A 102 -9.69 -9.20 -1.83
N LEU A 103 -8.62 -8.42 -1.68
CA LEU A 103 -7.68 -8.55 -0.56
C LEU A 103 -7.94 -7.55 0.55
N VAL A 104 -8.50 -6.38 0.20
CA VAL A 104 -8.74 -5.28 1.14
C VAL A 104 -10.15 -4.73 0.96
N ASN A 105 -10.65 -4.01 1.97
CA ASN A 105 -12.01 -3.49 1.95
C ASN A 105 -12.15 -2.23 1.10
N GLN A 106 -11.09 -1.41 1.06
CA GLN A 106 -11.05 -0.18 0.27
C GLN A 106 -9.68 -0.03 -0.36
N ALA A 107 -9.66 0.40 -1.61
CA ALA A 107 -8.43 0.70 -2.32
C ALA A 107 -8.64 1.93 -3.18
N GLN A 108 -7.67 2.86 -3.12
CA GLN A 108 -7.64 4.04 -3.97
C GLN A 108 -6.28 4.11 -4.63
N VAL A 109 -6.27 4.24 -5.95
CA VAL A 109 -5.03 4.29 -6.74
C VAL A 109 -4.90 5.68 -7.33
N PHE A 110 -3.70 6.24 -7.29
CA PHE A 110 -3.40 7.60 -7.73
C PHE A 110 -2.50 7.55 -8.95
N TYR A 111 -2.75 8.46 -9.88
CA TYR A 111 -2.05 8.49 -11.16
C TYR A 111 -1.59 9.89 -11.52
N ASP A 112 -0.47 9.97 -12.22
CA ASP A 112 -0.09 11.14 -13.01
C ASP A 112 0.01 10.72 -14.49
N ALA A 113 0.53 11.60 -15.36
CA ALA A 113 0.63 11.31 -16.79
C ALA A 113 1.53 10.11 -17.11
N ARG A 114 2.39 9.69 -16.19
CA ARG A 114 3.34 8.60 -16.41
C ARG A 114 2.88 7.26 -15.81
N GLY A 115 1.81 7.25 -15.04
CA GLY A 115 1.26 6.03 -14.46
C GLY A 115 0.96 6.15 -12.97
N CYS A 116 0.95 5.00 -12.29
CA CYS A 116 0.61 4.91 -10.88
C CYS A 116 1.64 5.62 -10.01
N THR A 117 1.20 6.56 -9.17
CA THR A 117 2.04 7.29 -8.23
C THR A 117 1.82 6.89 -6.79
N GLY A 118 0.73 6.23 -6.49
CA GLY A 118 0.43 5.83 -5.12
C GLY A 118 -0.79 4.94 -5.02
N VAL A 119 -0.88 4.25 -3.89
CA VAL A 119 -2.01 3.39 -3.54
C VAL A 119 -2.28 3.56 -2.06
N ARG A 120 -3.54 3.73 -1.70
CA ARG A 120 -3.99 3.72 -0.30
C ARG A 120 -4.99 2.59 -0.14
N MET A 121 -4.75 1.75 0.85
CA MET A 121 -5.59 0.58 1.11
C MET A 121 -6.01 0.55 2.56
N THR A 122 -7.26 0.15 2.80
CA THR A 122 -7.77 -0.05 4.15
C THR A 122 -8.32 -1.46 4.26
N LEU A 123 -7.83 -2.18 5.26
CA LEU A 123 -8.30 -3.52 5.62
C LEU A 123 -9.06 -3.42 6.92
N ARG A 124 -10.28 -3.96 6.93
CA ARG A 124 -11.07 -4.08 8.14
C ARG A 124 -10.79 -5.43 8.79
N VAL A 125 -10.50 -5.44 10.08
CA VAL A 125 -10.22 -6.63 10.86
C VAL A 125 -11.23 -6.76 12.00
N GLY A 126 -11.79 -7.92 12.11
CA GLY A 126 -12.83 -8.21 13.12
C GLY A 126 -14.20 -8.32 12.54
#